data_a6eab3ba99db86bec734a8f9676430ae
#
_entry.id   a6eab3ba99db86bec734a8f9676430ae
#
_cell.length_a   1.000
_cell.length_b   1.000
_cell.length_c   1.000
_cell.angle_alpha   90.00
_cell.angle_beta   90.00
_cell.angle_gamma   90.00
#
_symmetry.space_group_name_H-M   'P 1'
#
loop_
_entity.id
_entity.type
_entity.pdbx_description
1 polymer ?
#
loop_
_entity_poly.entity_id
_entity_poly.type
_entity_poly.pdbx_seq_one_letter_code
_entity_poly.pdbx_strand_id
1 'polypeptide(L)'
;FFVFIVTVVLGTMLSFTKDSVKDLQDQNLKADVQKTILRSLNFDESLLLTNESIEQTFKSSIDAKCVNVEGEIVECNIEEVDIEKNEDTLPIYIRMDNDEVQGIALPIAGKGLWSTIFGYIALNPDTDSVLGIQFYKHGETPGLGGEVEKKWFTDNFVNHPLKQPGGETQYVPKRIRDKSGKIISIKVVKGGVDYSESNTSSIHQVDGISGATVTADGVTDFLLEDLLRYEKTLDKI
;
A
#
# COMPACT_ATOMS: atom_id res chain seq x y z
N PHE A 1 49.57 9.22 4.01
CA PHE A 1 49.74 8.06 3.10
C PHE A 1 49.00 6.83 3.60
N PHE A 2 49.20 6.42 4.87
CA PHE A 2 48.52 5.27 5.49
C PHE A 2 46.99 5.36 5.40
N VAL A 3 46.38 6.46 5.82
CA VAL A 3 44.92 6.68 5.78
C VAL A 3 44.38 6.57 4.36
N PHE A 4 45.11 7.11 3.37
CA PHE A 4 44.72 7.01 1.96
C PHE A 4 44.68 5.55 1.48
N ILE A 5 45.69 4.76 1.79
CA ILE A 5 45.70 3.33 1.43
C ILE A 5 44.54 2.59 2.06
N VAL A 6 44.32 2.80 3.38
CA VAL A 6 43.19 2.17 4.09
C VAL A 6 41.85 2.54 3.49
N THR A 7 41.64 3.82 3.14
CA THR A 7 40.39 4.28 2.53
C THR A 7 40.18 3.65 1.15
N VAL A 8 41.22 3.56 0.33
CA VAL A 8 41.11 2.92 -1.01
C VAL A 8 40.82 1.42 -0.87
N VAL A 9 41.50 0.72 0.03
CA VAL A 9 41.26 -0.72 0.27
C VAL A 9 39.84 -0.98 0.76
N LEU A 10 39.39 -0.23 1.78
CA LEU A 10 38.03 -0.38 2.31
C LEU A 10 36.97 0.01 1.27
N GLY A 11 37.20 1.09 0.51
CA GLY A 11 36.27 1.53 -0.54
C GLY A 11 36.14 0.48 -1.67
N THR A 12 37.25 -0.12 -2.09
CA THR A 12 37.23 -1.18 -3.12
C THR A 12 36.56 -2.46 -2.60
N MET A 13 36.82 -2.85 -1.35
CA MET A 13 36.13 -4.02 -0.73
C MET A 13 34.63 -3.78 -0.62
N LEU A 14 34.19 -2.60 -0.19
CA LEU A 14 32.76 -2.26 -0.10
C LEU A 14 32.10 -2.28 -1.48
N SER A 15 32.74 -1.70 -2.51
CA SER A 15 32.21 -1.70 -3.88
C SER A 15 32.07 -3.12 -4.41
N PHE A 16 33.10 -3.95 -4.26
CA PHE A 16 33.07 -5.35 -4.70
C PHE A 16 31.98 -6.16 -3.98
N THR A 17 31.84 -5.99 -2.66
CA THR A 17 30.79 -6.68 -1.89
C THR A 17 29.40 -6.23 -2.35
N LYS A 18 29.19 -4.92 -2.56
CA LYS A 18 27.93 -4.38 -3.06
C LYS A 18 27.54 -4.99 -4.41
N ASP A 19 28.49 -5.01 -5.36
CA ASP A 19 28.23 -5.57 -6.70
C ASP A 19 27.94 -7.09 -6.64
N SER A 20 28.63 -7.83 -5.77
CA SER A 20 28.44 -9.27 -5.61
C SER A 20 27.10 -9.69 -5.04
N VAL A 21 26.41 -8.80 -4.28
CA VAL A 21 25.11 -9.12 -3.66
C VAL A 21 23.94 -8.39 -4.35
N LYS A 22 24.21 -7.57 -5.37
CA LYS A 22 23.20 -6.74 -6.02
C LYS A 22 22.06 -7.56 -6.62
N ASP A 23 22.38 -8.59 -7.40
CA ASP A 23 21.36 -9.44 -8.05
C ASP A 23 20.43 -10.10 -7.01
N LEU A 24 21.00 -10.54 -5.90
CA LEU A 24 20.21 -11.13 -4.81
C LEU A 24 19.33 -10.10 -4.10
N GLN A 25 19.84 -8.86 -3.92
CA GLN A 25 19.07 -7.76 -3.35
C GLN A 25 17.91 -7.38 -4.26
N ASP A 26 18.14 -7.29 -5.58
CA ASP A 26 17.12 -6.95 -6.56
C ASP A 26 16.01 -8.03 -6.62
N GLN A 27 16.38 -9.31 -6.56
CA GLN A 27 15.41 -10.42 -6.46
C GLN A 27 14.59 -10.36 -5.17
N ASN A 28 15.22 -10.12 -4.02
CA ASN A 28 14.51 -10.00 -2.76
C ASN A 28 13.57 -8.79 -2.74
N LEU A 29 14.02 -7.64 -3.26
CA LEU A 29 13.18 -6.46 -3.36
C LEU A 29 11.94 -6.71 -4.24
N LYS A 30 12.11 -7.38 -5.38
CA LYS A 30 10.99 -7.78 -6.24
C LYS A 30 10.02 -8.70 -5.51
N ALA A 31 10.53 -9.72 -4.80
CA ALA A 31 9.70 -10.62 -4.02
C ALA A 31 8.95 -9.89 -2.88
N ASP A 32 9.58 -8.93 -2.21
CA ASP A 32 8.95 -8.12 -1.15
C ASP A 32 7.81 -7.24 -1.71
N VAL A 33 8.01 -6.63 -2.88
CA VAL A 33 6.96 -5.86 -3.57
C VAL A 33 5.80 -6.76 -3.94
N GLN A 34 6.06 -7.90 -4.62
CA GLN A 34 5.01 -8.86 -4.99
C GLN A 34 4.26 -9.40 -3.77
N LYS A 35 4.98 -9.74 -2.69
CA LYS A 35 4.39 -10.17 -1.44
C LYS A 35 3.47 -9.12 -0.83
N THR A 36 3.88 -7.85 -0.88
CA THR A 36 3.09 -6.73 -0.37
C THR A 36 1.79 -6.56 -1.17
N ILE A 37 1.85 -6.66 -2.50
CA ILE A 37 0.67 -6.63 -3.36
C ILE A 37 -0.28 -7.79 -3.02
N LEU A 38 0.25 -9.02 -2.94
CA LEU A 38 -0.55 -10.20 -2.61
C LEU A 38 -1.20 -10.09 -1.22
N ARG A 39 -0.47 -9.57 -0.23
CA ARG A 39 -1.00 -9.30 1.12
C ARG A 39 -2.11 -8.25 1.11
N SER A 40 -1.93 -7.15 0.37
CA SER A 40 -2.97 -6.13 0.26
C SER A 40 -4.26 -6.71 -0.36
N LEU A 41 -4.11 -7.63 -1.30
CA LEU A 41 -5.20 -8.37 -1.96
C LEU A 41 -5.73 -9.57 -1.14
N ASN A 42 -5.33 -9.69 0.12
CA ASN A 42 -5.80 -10.70 1.08
C ASN A 42 -5.56 -12.15 0.63
N PHE A 43 -4.38 -12.43 0.05
CA PHE A 43 -3.95 -13.81 -0.19
C PHE A 43 -3.51 -14.48 1.11
N ASP A 44 -3.67 -15.81 1.17
CA ASP A 44 -3.27 -16.60 2.33
C ASP A 44 -1.75 -16.58 2.52
N GLU A 45 -1.29 -16.33 3.75
CA GLU A 45 0.14 -16.29 4.11
C GLU A 45 0.87 -17.62 3.81
N SER A 46 0.16 -18.75 3.77
CA SER A 46 0.75 -20.04 3.41
C SER A 46 1.28 -20.11 1.97
N LEU A 47 0.75 -19.26 1.09
CA LEU A 47 1.22 -19.12 -0.29
C LEU A 47 2.42 -18.17 -0.43
N LEU A 48 2.79 -17.46 0.64
CA LEU A 48 3.77 -16.37 0.64
C LEU A 48 5.04 -16.70 1.45
N LEU A 49 5.38 -18.00 1.55
CA LEU A 49 6.49 -18.47 2.41
C LEU A 49 7.87 -18.36 1.74
N THR A 50 7.95 -18.53 0.43
CA THR A 50 9.22 -18.51 -0.33
C THR A 50 9.12 -17.55 -1.51
N ASN A 51 10.27 -17.06 -2.00
CA ASN A 51 10.31 -16.19 -3.17
C ASN A 51 9.70 -16.88 -4.41
N GLU A 52 9.92 -18.20 -4.55
CA GLU A 52 9.35 -18.99 -5.65
C GLU A 52 7.81 -19.07 -5.57
N SER A 53 7.25 -19.34 -4.38
CA SER A 53 5.81 -19.41 -4.20
C SER A 53 5.13 -18.04 -4.39
N ILE A 54 5.78 -16.96 -3.95
CA ILE A 54 5.33 -15.58 -4.16
C ILE A 54 5.26 -15.28 -5.65
N GLU A 55 6.35 -15.53 -6.39
CA GLU A 55 6.43 -15.27 -7.83
C GLU A 55 5.40 -16.10 -8.61
N GLN A 56 5.24 -17.38 -8.26
CA GLN A 56 4.27 -18.25 -8.89
C GLN A 56 2.82 -17.77 -8.65
N THR A 57 2.48 -17.45 -7.40
CA THR A 57 1.16 -16.94 -7.04
C THR A 57 0.88 -15.62 -7.75
N PHE A 58 1.85 -14.71 -7.77
CA PHE A 58 1.74 -13.43 -8.45
C PHE A 58 1.46 -13.61 -9.95
N LYS A 59 2.25 -14.42 -10.65
CA LYS A 59 2.09 -14.67 -12.09
C LYS A 59 0.77 -15.37 -12.45
N SER A 60 0.25 -16.23 -11.57
CA SER A 60 -0.97 -17.00 -11.87
C SER A 60 -2.26 -16.25 -11.55
N SER A 61 -2.21 -15.26 -10.64
CA SER A 61 -3.43 -14.67 -10.07
C SER A 61 -3.52 -13.15 -10.23
N ILE A 62 -2.44 -12.48 -10.68
CA ILE A 62 -2.39 -11.03 -10.83
C ILE A 62 -2.23 -10.64 -12.30
N ASP A 63 -3.19 -9.89 -12.80
CA ASP A 63 -3.10 -9.20 -14.08
C ASP A 63 -2.59 -7.78 -13.82
N ALA A 64 -1.31 -7.55 -14.14
CA ALA A 64 -0.62 -6.29 -13.88
C ALA A 64 -0.66 -5.43 -15.15
N LYS A 65 -1.23 -4.23 -15.06
CA LYS A 65 -1.43 -3.29 -16.17
C LYS A 65 -0.97 -1.89 -15.80
N CYS A 66 -0.79 -1.07 -16.83
CA CYS A 66 -0.66 0.38 -16.66
C CYS A 66 -1.89 1.08 -17.20
N VAL A 67 -2.23 2.19 -16.54
CA VAL A 67 -3.29 3.09 -16.96
C VAL A 67 -2.76 4.51 -17.04
N ASN A 68 -3.35 5.31 -17.92
CA ASN A 68 -3.09 6.74 -17.98
C ASN A 68 -4.07 7.52 -17.06
N VAL A 69 -3.87 8.83 -16.94
CA VAL A 69 -4.72 9.72 -16.15
C VAL A 69 -6.18 9.79 -16.62
N GLU A 70 -6.48 9.32 -17.84
CA GLU A 70 -7.84 9.18 -18.35
C GLU A 70 -8.45 7.81 -18.01
N GLY A 71 -7.73 6.93 -17.31
CA GLY A 71 -8.16 5.59 -16.95
C GLY A 71 -8.20 4.62 -18.13
N GLU A 72 -7.35 4.83 -19.13
CA GLU A 72 -7.20 3.94 -20.27
C GLU A 72 -5.98 3.05 -20.08
N ILE A 73 -6.09 1.78 -20.46
CA ILE A 73 -4.96 0.85 -20.43
C ILE A 73 -3.93 1.27 -21.46
N VAL A 74 -2.68 1.39 -21.03
CA VAL A 74 -1.53 1.77 -21.88
C VAL A 74 -0.41 0.74 -21.74
N GLU A 75 0.40 0.61 -22.79
CA GLU A 75 1.61 -0.23 -22.74
C GLU A 75 2.68 0.44 -21.89
N CYS A 76 3.26 -0.31 -20.97
CA CYS A 76 4.39 0.15 -20.17
C CYS A 76 5.26 -1.03 -19.71
N ASN A 77 6.48 -0.72 -19.26
CA ASN A 77 7.24 -1.64 -18.42
C ASN A 77 6.91 -1.35 -16.94
N ILE A 78 6.03 -2.15 -16.35
CA ILE A 78 5.47 -1.92 -15.01
C ILE A 78 6.56 -1.89 -13.91
N GLU A 79 7.69 -2.59 -14.13
CA GLU A 79 8.80 -2.63 -13.18
C GLU A 79 9.62 -1.31 -13.19
N GLU A 80 9.50 -0.50 -14.24
CA GLU A 80 10.20 0.78 -14.40
C GLU A 80 9.35 1.99 -14.04
N VAL A 81 8.06 1.80 -13.75
CA VAL A 81 7.17 2.91 -13.38
C VAL A 81 7.50 3.39 -11.97
N ASP A 82 8.06 4.59 -11.87
CA ASP A 82 8.32 5.29 -10.62
C ASP A 82 7.08 6.12 -10.24
N ILE A 83 6.31 5.65 -9.27
CA ILE A 83 5.04 6.29 -8.85
C ILE A 83 5.22 7.69 -8.25
N GLU A 84 6.43 8.03 -7.75
CA GLU A 84 6.73 9.37 -7.24
C GLU A 84 7.01 10.38 -8.37
N LYS A 85 7.49 9.92 -9.51
CA LYS A 85 7.93 10.79 -10.62
C LYS A 85 7.04 10.74 -11.85
N ASN A 86 6.28 9.65 -12.01
CA ASN A 86 5.47 9.44 -13.19
C ASN A 86 4.02 9.87 -12.91
N GLU A 87 3.63 11.00 -13.47
CA GLU A 87 2.27 11.54 -13.32
C GLU A 87 1.30 10.98 -14.35
N ASP A 88 1.80 10.52 -15.50
CA ASP A 88 0.99 10.17 -16.67
C ASP A 88 0.66 8.69 -16.78
N THR A 89 1.48 7.81 -16.18
CA THR A 89 1.33 6.36 -16.29
C THR A 89 1.38 5.72 -14.91
N LEU A 90 0.32 5.01 -14.56
CA LEU A 90 0.11 4.46 -13.23
C LEU A 90 -0.08 2.94 -13.30
N PRO A 91 0.65 2.15 -12.49
CA PRO A 91 0.48 0.71 -12.45
C PRO A 91 -0.77 0.32 -11.63
N ILE A 92 -1.49 -0.69 -12.09
CA ILE A 92 -2.58 -1.34 -11.36
C ILE A 92 -2.37 -2.85 -11.34
N TYR A 93 -2.81 -3.50 -10.27
CA TYR A 93 -2.65 -4.95 -10.07
C TYR A 93 -4.02 -5.54 -9.77
N ILE A 94 -4.56 -6.31 -10.71
CA ILE A 94 -5.91 -6.86 -10.64
C ILE A 94 -5.81 -8.32 -10.25
N ARG A 95 -6.40 -8.68 -9.11
CA ARG A 95 -6.55 -10.08 -8.71
C ARG A 95 -7.68 -10.71 -9.52
N MET A 96 -7.35 -11.77 -10.26
CA MET A 96 -8.29 -12.54 -11.05
C MET A 96 -8.51 -13.93 -10.44
N ASP A 97 -9.74 -14.40 -10.45
CA ASP A 97 -10.11 -15.79 -10.17
C ASP A 97 -11.21 -16.22 -11.13
N ASN A 98 -10.95 -17.28 -11.94
CA ASN A 98 -11.88 -17.78 -12.96
C ASN A 98 -12.44 -16.67 -13.89
N ASP A 99 -11.57 -15.78 -14.35
CA ASP A 99 -11.88 -14.59 -15.19
C ASP A 99 -12.74 -13.52 -14.49
N GLU A 100 -12.97 -13.63 -13.20
CA GLU A 100 -13.65 -12.61 -12.40
C GLU A 100 -12.66 -11.77 -11.59
N VAL A 101 -12.89 -10.46 -11.53
CA VAL A 101 -12.10 -9.53 -10.68
C VAL A 101 -12.45 -9.78 -9.22
N GLN A 102 -11.45 -10.07 -8.40
CA GLN A 102 -11.59 -10.29 -6.95
C GLN A 102 -11.09 -9.12 -6.12
N GLY A 103 -10.33 -8.22 -6.73
CA GLY A 103 -9.79 -7.03 -6.07
C GLY A 103 -8.78 -6.32 -6.95
N ILE A 104 -8.50 -5.05 -6.60
CA ILE A 104 -7.60 -4.18 -7.35
C ILE A 104 -6.63 -3.55 -6.37
N ALA A 105 -5.34 -3.80 -6.52
CA ALA A 105 -4.30 -3.14 -5.71
C ALA A 105 -3.69 -1.98 -6.48
N LEU A 106 -3.57 -0.85 -5.79
CA LEU A 106 -3.02 0.41 -6.27
C LEU A 106 -1.80 0.76 -5.43
N PRO A 107 -0.66 1.11 -6.04
CA PRO A 107 0.47 1.63 -5.30
C PRO A 107 0.14 2.99 -4.69
N ILE A 108 0.65 3.20 -3.50
CA ILE A 108 0.55 4.45 -2.76
C ILE A 108 1.93 4.85 -2.25
N ALA A 109 2.27 6.13 -2.36
CA ALA A 109 3.54 6.64 -1.87
C ALA A 109 3.44 8.11 -1.49
N GLY A 110 3.97 8.48 -0.36
CA GLY A 110 4.05 9.87 0.00
C GLY A 110 4.86 10.14 1.26
N LYS A 111 4.97 11.39 1.61
CA LYS A 111 5.88 11.85 2.64
C LYS A 111 5.33 11.53 4.04
N GLY A 112 6.11 10.75 4.81
CA GLY A 112 5.97 10.66 6.26
C GLY A 112 6.73 11.78 6.97
N LEU A 113 7.14 11.52 8.22
CA LEU A 113 7.97 12.47 8.98
C LEU A 113 9.43 12.51 8.49
N TRP A 114 10.02 11.34 8.26
CA TRP A 114 11.45 11.20 7.95
C TRP A 114 11.74 10.81 6.50
N SER A 115 10.85 10.07 5.88
CA SER A 115 11.05 9.53 4.54
C SER A 115 9.74 9.41 3.76
N THR A 116 9.85 9.04 2.48
CA THR A 116 8.71 8.53 1.73
C THR A 116 8.30 7.18 2.29
N ILE A 117 7.01 6.99 2.48
CA ILE A 117 6.36 5.74 2.86
C ILE A 117 5.76 5.16 1.59
N PHE A 118 6.07 3.89 1.29
CA PHE A 118 5.57 3.17 0.13
C PHE A 118 4.67 2.03 0.58
N GLY A 119 3.59 1.84 -0.13
CA GLY A 119 2.63 0.77 0.16
C GLY A 119 1.73 0.43 -1.02
N TYR A 120 0.76 -0.40 -0.75
CA TYR A 120 -0.33 -0.74 -1.65
C TYR A 120 -1.65 -0.73 -0.89
N ILE A 121 -2.65 -0.07 -1.46
CA ILE A 121 -4.04 -0.20 -1.03
C ILE A 121 -4.77 -1.09 -2.03
N ALA A 122 -5.55 -2.05 -1.54
CA ALA A 122 -6.41 -2.88 -2.37
C ALA A 122 -7.88 -2.57 -2.07
N LEU A 123 -8.66 -2.53 -3.13
CA LEU A 123 -10.10 -2.32 -3.12
C LEU A 123 -10.81 -3.60 -3.55
N ASN A 124 -12.01 -3.83 -3.03
CA ASN A 124 -12.91 -4.85 -3.53
C ASN A 124 -13.36 -4.52 -4.97
N PRO A 125 -13.99 -5.45 -5.69
CA PRO A 125 -14.50 -5.21 -7.05
C PRO A 125 -15.53 -4.06 -7.15
N ASP A 126 -16.09 -3.59 -6.02
CA ASP A 126 -16.98 -2.42 -5.97
C ASP A 126 -16.23 -1.07 -6.13
N THR A 127 -14.89 -1.10 -6.21
CA THR A 127 -13.98 0.06 -6.33
C THR A 127 -14.14 1.13 -5.24
N ASP A 128 -14.80 0.79 -4.14
CA ASP A 128 -15.10 1.69 -3.01
C ASP A 128 -14.65 1.11 -1.66
N SER A 129 -14.96 -0.15 -1.39
CA SER A 129 -14.61 -0.76 -0.10
C SER A 129 -13.18 -1.29 -0.10
N VAL A 130 -12.47 -1.05 1.02
CA VAL A 130 -11.07 -1.47 1.18
C VAL A 130 -11.00 -2.97 1.45
N LEU A 131 -10.21 -3.67 0.64
CA LEU A 131 -9.87 -5.08 0.81
C LEU A 131 -8.66 -5.27 1.72
N GLY A 132 -7.66 -4.38 1.60
CA GLY A 132 -6.45 -4.40 2.41
C GLY A 132 -5.54 -3.20 2.13
N ILE A 133 -4.62 -2.94 3.05
CA ILE A 133 -3.54 -1.97 2.86
C ILE A 133 -2.26 -2.55 3.46
N GLN A 134 -1.13 -2.34 2.81
CA GLN A 134 0.18 -2.78 3.29
C GLN A 134 1.24 -1.74 2.99
N PHE A 135 2.13 -1.48 3.95
CA PHE A 135 3.30 -0.64 3.76
C PHE A 135 4.56 -1.51 3.83
N TYR A 136 5.54 -1.30 2.93
CA TYR A 136 6.71 -2.18 2.80
C TYR A 136 8.05 -1.46 2.86
N LYS A 137 8.07 -0.14 2.67
CA LYS A 137 9.30 0.63 2.66
C LYS A 137 9.07 2.01 3.27
N HIS A 138 9.81 2.30 4.31
CA HIS A 138 9.85 3.61 4.97
C HIS A 138 11.09 3.74 5.84
N GLY A 139 11.41 4.96 6.25
CA GLY A 139 12.48 5.28 7.21
C GLY A 139 11.94 5.91 8.50
N GLU A 140 10.69 5.63 8.85
CA GLU A 140 10.04 6.15 10.05
C GLU A 140 10.61 5.49 11.32
N THR A 141 10.51 6.19 12.46
CA THR A 141 11.03 5.72 13.74
C THR A 141 10.28 4.51 14.26
N PRO A 142 10.95 3.37 14.57
CA PRO A 142 10.33 2.21 15.19
C PRO A 142 9.59 2.55 16.50
N GLY A 143 8.41 1.98 16.69
CA GLY A 143 7.55 2.26 17.86
C GLY A 143 6.80 3.59 17.80
N LEU A 144 6.99 4.38 16.72
CA LEU A 144 6.29 5.62 16.43
C LEU A 144 5.75 5.55 14.98
N GLY A 145 6.25 6.38 14.06
CA GLY A 145 5.83 6.37 12.66
C GLY A 145 6.00 5.01 11.97
N GLY A 146 6.98 4.20 12.38
CA GLY A 146 7.20 2.84 11.87
C GLY A 146 6.07 1.85 12.18
N GLU A 147 5.15 2.19 13.08
CA GLU A 147 3.98 1.35 13.34
C GLU A 147 2.98 1.30 12.16
N VAL A 148 3.16 2.12 11.12
CA VAL A 148 2.32 2.09 9.91
C VAL A 148 2.34 0.72 9.21
N GLU A 149 3.45 -0.03 9.30
CA GLU A 149 3.58 -1.37 8.70
C GLU A 149 2.94 -2.48 9.53
N LYS A 150 2.53 -2.20 10.77
CA LYS A 150 2.05 -3.22 11.69
C LYS A 150 0.60 -3.59 11.39
N LYS A 151 0.31 -4.90 11.52
CA LYS A 151 -1.01 -5.47 11.25
C LYS A 151 -2.13 -4.77 12.04
N TRP A 152 -1.88 -4.39 13.31
CA TRP A 152 -2.87 -3.69 14.11
C TRP A 152 -3.30 -2.34 13.50
N PHE A 153 -2.38 -1.64 12.78
CA PHE A 153 -2.69 -0.38 12.10
C PHE A 153 -3.34 -0.63 10.75
N THR A 154 -2.78 -1.53 9.93
CA THR A 154 -3.31 -1.82 8.59
C THR A 154 -4.70 -2.47 8.62
N ASP A 155 -4.99 -3.31 9.62
CA ASP A 155 -6.32 -3.92 9.79
C ASP A 155 -7.43 -2.89 10.06
N ASN A 156 -7.10 -1.71 10.64
CA ASN A 156 -8.07 -0.63 10.85
C ASN A 156 -8.64 -0.06 9.55
N PHE A 157 -7.89 -0.16 8.44
CA PHE A 157 -8.35 0.29 7.12
C PHE A 157 -9.37 -0.67 6.49
N VAL A 158 -9.37 -1.93 6.90
CA VAL A 158 -10.28 -2.95 6.36
C VAL A 158 -11.55 -3.03 7.18
N ASN A 159 -11.42 -3.05 8.51
CA ASN A 159 -12.51 -3.38 9.43
C ASN A 159 -13.07 -2.14 10.14
N HIS A 160 -14.32 -1.82 9.84
CA HIS A 160 -15.07 -0.82 10.57
C HIS A 160 -16.06 -1.49 11.53
N PRO A 161 -15.95 -1.28 12.86
CA PRO A 161 -16.91 -1.82 13.82
C PRO A 161 -18.23 -1.02 13.75
N LEU A 162 -19.29 -1.67 13.33
CA LEU A 162 -20.63 -1.12 13.31
C LEU A 162 -21.44 -1.70 14.47
N LYS A 163 -21.84 -0.87 15.42
CA LYS A 163 -22.71 -1.31 16.52
C LYS A 163 -24.15 -1.48 16.02
N GLN A 164 -24.70 -2.65 16.23
CA GLN A 164 -26.07 -2.98 15.88
C GLN A 164 -27.04 -2.68 17.05
N PRO A 165 -28.32 -2.39 16.79
CA PRO A 165 -29.34 -2.37 17.81
C PRO A 165 -29.35 -3.72 18.57
N GLY A 166 -29.14 -3.70 19.89
CA GLY A 166 -29.00 -4.93 20.72
C GLY A 166 -27.59 -5.17 21.23
N GLY A 167 -26.60 -4.33 20.85
CA GLY A 167 -25.24 -4.33 21.42
C GLY A 167 -24.24 -5.24 20.68
N GLU A 168 -24.66 -5.95 19.65
CA GLU A 168 -23.75 -6.72 18.80
C GLU A 168 -22.89 -5.80 17.92
N THR A 169 -21.63 -6.19 17.67
CA THR A 169 -20.73 -5.47 16.76
C THR A 169 -20.59 -6.26 15.49
N GLN A 170 -21.00 -5.67 14.36
CA GLN A 170 -20.74 -6.17 13.02
C GLN A 170 -19.51 -5.44 12.45
N TYR A 171 -18.66 -6.14 11.74
CA TYR A 171 -17.54 -5.53 11.02
C TYR A 171 -17.87 -5.40 9.52
N VAL A 172 -17.70 -4.20 8.99
CA VAL A 172 -17.88 -3.90 7.57
C VAL A 172 -16.62 -3.25 7.01
N PRO A 173 -16.32 -3.36 5.71
CA PRO A 173 -15.17 -2.69 5.10
C PRO A 173 -15.26 -1.17 5.23
N LYS A 174 -14.10 -0.52 5.41
CA LYS A 174 -13.96 0.93 5.25
C LYS A 174 -14.19 1.31 3.78
N ARG A 175 -14.62 2.54 3.54
CA ARG A 175 -14.95 3.04 2.20
C ARG A 175 -14.15 4.27 1.87
N ILE A 176 -13.74 4.38 0.60
CA ILE A 176 -12.99 5.53 0.09
C ILE A 176 -13.89 6.60 -0.53
N ARG A 177 -15.17 6.28 -0.82
CA ARG A 177 -16.14 7.20 -1.44
C ARG A 177 -17.23 7.61 -0.47
N ASP A 178 -17.69 8.86 -0.61
CA ASP A 178 -18.87 9.36 0.09
C ASP A 178 -20.17 8.88 -0.58
N LYS A 179 -21.31 9.26 0.00
CA LYS A 179 -22.64 8.90 -0.53
C LYS A 179 -22.94 9.48 -1.92
N SER A 180 -22.18 10.47 -2.39
CA SER A 180 -22.31 11.04 -3.73
C SER A 180 -21.46 10.30 -4.77
N GLY A 181 -20.62 9.34 -4.33
CA GLY A 181 -19.67 8.62 -5.17
C GLY A 181 -18.31 9.32 -5.31
N LYS A 182 -18.11 10.47 -4.66
CA LYS A 182 -16.84 11.20 -4.70
C LYS A 182 -15.79 10.52 -3.82
N ILE A 183 -14.57 10.39 -4.32
CA ILE A 183 -13.43 9.89 -3.53
C ILE A 183 -13.09 10.90 -2.42
N ILE A 184 -13.15 10.47 -1.17
CA ILE A 184 -12.76 11.23 0.03
C ILE A 184 -11.66 10.52 0.82
N SER A 185 -11.27 9.32 0.40
CA SER A 185 -10.22 8.50 1.03
C SER A 185 -10.54 8.07 2.47
N ILE A 186 -9.52 7.62 3.19
CA ILE A 186 -9.60 7.26 4.61
C ILE A 186 -8.63 8.14 5.39
N LYS A 187 -9.15 8.82 6.39
CA LYS A 187 -8.39 9.72 7.25
C LYS A 187 -7.86 9.01 8.49
N VAL A 188 -6.59 9.16 8.77
CA VAL A 188 -5.99 8.75 10.05
C VAL A 188 -6.23 9.86 11.07
N VAL A 189 -6.98 9.59 12.14
CA VAL A 189 -7.39 10.61 13.11
C VAL A 189 -6.59 10.52 14.40
N LYS A 190 -6.21 11.66 14.94
CA LYS A 190 -5.51 11.73 16.22
C LYS A 190 -6.43 11.33 17.39
N GLY A 191 -5.95 10.46 18.26
CA GLY A 191 -6.63 10.12 19.50
C GLY A 191 -7.73 9.07 19.36
N GLY A 192 -7.94 8.52 18.17
CA GLY A 192 -8.92 7.47 17.90
C GLY A 192 -10.23 7.95 17.28
N VAL A 193 -10.91 7.02 16.62
CA VAL A 193 -12.20 7.26 15.95
C VAL A 193 -13.34 7.16 16.94
N ASP A 194 -14.27 8.09 16.85
CA ASP A 194 -15.56 7.95 17.53
C ASP A 194 -16.46 6.99 16.72
N TYR A 195 -16.65 5.77 17.21
CA TYR A 195 -17.49 4.74 16.60
C TYR A 195 -18.95 4.79 17.09
N SER A 196 -19.42 5.92 17.60
CA SER A 196 -20.84 6.10 17.94
C SER A 196 -21.73 6.09 16.68
N GLU A 197 -22.97 5.66 16.80
CA GLU A 197 -23.95 5.62 15.70
C GLU A 197 -24.19 7.00 15.06
N SER A 198 -23.97 8.07 15.82
CA SER A 198 -24.10 9.45 15.34
C SER A 198 -22.96 9.88 14.40
N ASN A 199 -21.79 9.24 14.47
CA ASN A 199 -20.65 9.56 13.61
C ASN A 199 -20.66 8.78 12.30
N THR A 200 -21.41 9.24 11.33
CA THR A 200 -21.49 8.62 10.00
C THR A 200 -20.18 8.70 9.20
N SER A 201 -19.22 9.53 9.63
CA SER A 201 -17.91 9.67 8.98
C SER A 201 -16.90 8.61 9.45
N SER A 202 -17.20 7.85 10.52
CA SER A 202 -16.28 6.85 11.09
C SER A 202 -15.89 5.76 10.11
N ILE A 203 -16.71 5.48 9.10
CA ILE A 203 -16.41 4.52 8.02
C ILE A 203 -15.26 4.98 7.12
N HIS A 204 -14.93 6.27 7.11
CA HIS A 204 -13.84 6.90 6.37
C HIS A 204 -12.68 7.32 7.29
N GLN A 205 -12.61 6.76 8.50
CA GLN A 205 -11.60 7.15 9.49
C GLN A 205 -10.98 5.91 10.14
N VAL A 206 -9.69 6.02 10.50
CA VAL A 206 -8.96 5.00 11.27
C VAL A 206 -8.22 5.65 12.42
N ASP A 207 -7.95 4.87 13.46
CA ASP A 207 -7.20 5.31 14.61
C ASP A 207 -5.77 5.68 14.26
N GLY A 208 -5.29 6.79 14.79
CA GLY A 208 -3.92 7.25 14.60
C GLY A 208 -2.92 6.51 15.49
N ILE A 209 -1.66 6.69 15.14
CA ILE A 209 -0.53 6.15 15.88
C ILE A 209 -0.12 7.14 16.97
N SER A 210 -0.09 6.69 18.22
CA SER A 210 0.32 7.56 19.34
C SER A 210 1.75 8.06 19.15
N GLY A 211 1.95 9.37 19.26
CA GLY A 211 3.25 10.00 19.09
C GLY A 211 3.73 10.16 17.64
N ALA A 212 2.95 9.76 16.63
CA ALA A 212 3.31 9.81 15.22
C ALA A 212 2.33 10.65 14.38
N THR A 213 1.89 11.79 14.89
CA THR A 213 0.88 12.64 14.23
C THR A 213 1.30 13.07 12.83
N VAL A 214 2.57 13.47 12.62
CA VAL A 214 3.05 13.92 11.29
C VAL A 214 3.04 12.78 10.29
N THR A 215 3.45 11.58 10.69
CA THR A 215 3.38 10.38 9.84
C THR A 215 1.92 10.03 9.50
N ALA A 216 1.02 10.13 10.48
CA ALA A 216 -0.41 9.87 10.30
C ALA A 216 -1.09 10.89 9.36
N ASP A 217 -0.75 12.16 9.50
CA ASP A 217 -1.21 13.21 8.59
C ASP A 217 -0.68 12.95 7.16
N GLY A 218 0.62 12.59 7.03
CA GLY A 218 1.20 12.21 5.76
C GLY A 218 0.47 11.05 5.09
N VAL A 219 0.16 9.96 5.83
CA VAL A 219 -0.63 8.83 5.30
C VAL A 219 -2.01 9.31 4.82
N THR A 220 -2.67 10.19 5.55
CA THR A 220 -3.97 10.75 5.14
C THR A 220 -3.86 11.50 3.81
N ASP A 221 -2.85 12.36 3.69
CA ASP A 221 -2.68 13.25 2.54
C ASP A 221 -2.33 12.46 1.28
N PHE A 222 -1.27 11.63 1.31
CA PHE A 222 -0.87 10.92 0.11
C PHE A 222 -1.86 9.83 -0.30
N LEU A 223 -2.58 9.22 0.65
CA LEU A 223 -3.61 8.24 0.30
C LEU A 223 -4.74 8.88 -0.50
N LEU A 224 -5.15 10.11 -0.14
CA LEU A 224 -6.14 10.85 -0.92
C LEU A 224 -5.58 11.24 -2.29
N GLU A 225 -4.37 11.80 -2.34
CA GLU A 225 -3.72 12.23 -3.58
C GLU A 225 -3.59 11.07 -4.57
N ASP A 226 -3.09 9.92 -4.13
CA ASP A 226 -2.91 8.76 -4.99
C ASP A 226 -4.25 8.17 -5.44
N LEU A 227 -5.24 8.05 -4.56
CA LEU A 227 -6.57 7.56 -4.96
C LEU A 227 -7.24 8.46 -6.00
N LEU A 228 -7.07 9.78 -5.91
CA LEU A 228 -7.59 10.73 -6.91
C LEU A 228 -6.92 10.56 -8.29
N ARG A 229 -5.65 10.17 -8.35
CA ARG A 229 -4.96 9.84 -9.61
C ARG A 229 -5.61 8.66 -10.34
N TYR A 230 -6.19 7.72 -9.59
CA TYR A 230 -6.86 6.54 -10.12
C TYR A 230 -8.38 6.72 -10.29
N GLU A 231 -8.97 7.88 -9.95
CA GLU A 231 -10.43 8.08 -9.94
C GLU A 231 -11.09 7.64 -11.24
N LYS A 232 -10.58 8.12 -12.40
CA LYS A 232 -11.14 7.76 -13.71
C LYS A 232 -10.97 6.27 -14.05
N THR A 233 -9.92 5.63 -13.55
CA THR A 233 -9.72 4.18 -13.72
C THR A 233 -10.75 3.41 -12.90
N LEU A 234 -10.92 3.80 -11.63
CA LEU A 234 -11.86 3.17 -10.71
C LEU A 234 -13.33 3.34 -11.13
N ASP A 235 -13.65 4.41 -11.87
CA ASP A 235 -14.99 4.66 -12.41
C ASP A 235 -15.30 3.80 -13.66
N LYS A 236 -14.27 3.20 -14.30
CA LYS A 236 -14.41 2.41 -15.52
C LYS A 236 -14.37 0.89 -15.28
N ILE A 237 -13.90 0.46 -14.11
CA ILE A 237 -13.85 -0.94 -13.72
C ILE A 237 -15.16 -1.36 -13.09
#